data_bdbfe410e51d5a2535193b583652adb3
#
_entry.id   bdbfe410e51d5a2535193b583652adb3
#
_cell.length_a   1.000
_cell.length_b   1.000
_cell.length_c   1.000
_cell.angle_alpha   90.00
_cell.angle_beta   90.00
_cell.angle_gamma   90.00
#
_symmetry.space_group_name_H-M   'P 1'
#
loop_
_entity.id
_entity.type
_entity.pdbx_description
1 polymer ?
#
loop_
_entity_poly.entity_id
_entity_poly.type
_entity_poly.pdbx_seq_one_letter_code
_entity_poly.pdbx_strand_id
1 'polypeptide(L)'
;MLSARLAAVVDALPIRPDMQVLEIGCGPGAAARAVAERVPDGLVVAIDRSGKAIDQAVAGSGGLMAAGRVRFERVAIEDFVAEPGEGPFDLVFAVRVGALDGRHPSAGEQALARLCDLLTPTGRLFIDGGDPLREVRLDRGPRRFDFTDGRYAVGRSAVHGRRSRT
;
A
#
# COMPACT_ATOMS: atom_id res chain seq x y z
N MET A 1 19.21 1.56 -10.09
CA MET A 1 18.63 2.12 -11.34
C MET A 1 17.17 1.68 -11.42
N LEU A 2 16.24 2.58 -11.74
CA LEU A 2 14.83 2.27 -11.91
C LEU A 2 14.61 1.57 -13.26
N SER A 3 13.97 0.39 -13.29
CA SER A 3 13.63 -0.27 -14.55
C SER A 3 12.53 0.48 -15.30
N ALA A 4 12.46 0.35 -16.63
CA ALA A 4 11.43 1.00 -17.45
C ALA A 4 10.00 0.67 -16.98
N ARG A 5 9.74 -0.60 -16.61
CA ARG A 5 8.44 -1.01 -16.04
C ARG A 5 8.14 -0.28 -14.72
N LEU A 6 9.12 -0.19 -13.83
CA LEU A 6 8.91 0.44 -12.53
C LEU A 6 8.80 1.97 -12.65
N ALA A 7 9.49 2.56 -13.64
CA ALA A 7 9.31 3.96 -13.99
C ALA A 7 7.87 4.24 -14.46
N ALA A 8 7.33 3.41 -15.36
CA ALA A 8 5.94 3.53 -15.80
C ALA A 8 4.94 3.41 -14.64
N VAL A 9 5.20 2.51 -13.68
CA VAL A 9 4.40 2.41 -12.45
C VAL A 9 4.43 3.73 -11.66
N VAL A 10 5.60 4.26 -11.38
CA VAL A 10 5.75 5.52 -10.62
C VAL A 10 5.13 6.70 -11.35
N ASP A 11 5.22 6.73 -12.69
CA ASP A 11 4.63 7.78 -13.53
C ASP A 11 3.09 7.73 -13.53
N ALA A 12 2.51 6.55 -13.38
CA ALA A 12 1.05 6.35 -13.34
C ALA A 12 0.43 6.65 -11.96
N LEU A 13 1.24 6.76 -10.90
CA LEU A 13 0.73 7.08 -9.56
C LEU A 13 0.28 8.56 -9.49
N PRO A 14 -0.89 8.85 -8.92
CA PRO A 14 -1.41 10.22 -8.78
C PRO A 14 -0.74 10.96 -7.60
N ILE A 15 0.56 11.14 -7.69
CA ILE A 15 1.40 11.72 -6.63
C ILE A 15 1.20 13.24 -6.55
N ARG A 16 1.09 13.76 -5.34
CA ARG A 16 1.20 15.18 -5.00
C ARG A 16 2.38 15.41 -4.05
N PRO A 17 2.98 16.63 -4.04
CA PRO A 17 4.21 16.92 -3.28
C PRO A 17 4.12 16.69 -1.77
N ASP A 18 2.94 16.78 -1.20
CA ASP A 18 2.64 16.76 0.25
C ASP A 18 2.14 15.39 0.76
N MET A 19 2.09 14.37 -0.11
CA MET A 19 1.50 13.08 0.23
C MET A 19 2.32 12.27 1.24
N GLN A 20 1.59 11.58 2.13
CA GLN A 20 2.09 10.45 2.89
C GLN A 20 1.86 9.17 2.06
N VAL A 21 2.94 8.50 1.69
CA VAL A 21 2.90 7.34 0.78
C VAL A 21 3.43 6.09 1.46
N LEU A 22 2.74 4.96 1.29
CA LEU A 22 3.21 3.64 1.72
C LEU A 22 3.49 2.76 0.49
N GLU A 23 4.71 2.25 0.37
CA GLU A 23 5.06 1.20 -0.58
C GLU A 23 5.14 -0.16 0.12
N ILE A 24 4.37 -1.13 -0.38
CA ILE A 24 4.38 -2.51 0.12
C ILE A 24 5.19 -3.38 -0.84
N GLY A 25 6.18 -4.12 -0.28
CA GLY A 25 7.07 -4.96 -1.08
C GLY A 25 8.08 -4.13 -1.86
N CYS A 26 8.74 -3.19 -1.19
CA CYS A 26 9.61 -2.19 -1.83
C CYS A 26 10.88 -2.77 -2.45
N GLY A 27 11.24 -4.02 -2.13
CA GLY A 27 12.48 -4.62 -2.58
C GLY A 27 13.70 -3.73 -2.24
N PRO A 28 14.64 -3.51 -3.19
CA PRO A 28 15.80 -2.63 -2.98
C PRO A 28 15.46 -1.12 -2.97
N GLY A 29 14.19 -0.73 -2.84
CA GLY A 29 13.74 0.64 -2.65
C GLY A 29 13.81 1.54 -3.89
N ALA A 30 13.85 0.99 -5.09
CA ALA A 30 13.99 1.80 -6.30
C ALA A 30 12.78 2.70 -6.58
N ALA A 31 11.55 2.18 -6.39
CA ALA A 31 10.34 2.98 -6.54
C ALA A 31 10.16 3.94 -5.36
N ALA A 32 10.41 3.49 -4.12
CA ALA A 32 10.37 4.36 -2.94
C ALA A 32 11.21 5.63 -3.12
N ARG A 33 12.45 5.49 -3.61
CA ARG A 33 13.32 6.65 -3.90
C ARG A 33 12.71 7.57 -4.96
N ALA A 34 12.23 7.00 -6.07
CA ALA A 34 11.65 7.78 -7.16
C ALA A 34 10.37 8.52 -6.72
N VAL A 35 9.55 7.90 -5.86
CA VAL A 35 8.37 8.54 -5.26
C VAL A 35 8.79 9.61 -4.26
N ALA A 36 9.80 9.36 -3.41
CA ALA A 36 10.30 10.33 -2.44
C ALA A 36 10.85 11.62 -3.09
N GLU A 37 11.37 11.52 -4.31
CA GLU A 37 11.76 12.69 -5.09
C GLU A 37 10.56 13.54 -5.54
N ARG A 38 9.37 12.94 -5.66
CA ARG A 38 8.11 13.59 -6.09
C ARG A 38 7.24 14.10 -4.95
N VAL A 39 7.55 13.71 -3.71
CA VAL A 39 6.86 14.17 -2.50
C VAL A 39 7.83 14.94 -1.58
N PRO A 40 8.38 16.08 -2.02
CA PRO A 40 9.38 16.82 -1.25
C PRO A 40 8.88 17.29 0.12
N ASP A 41 7.58 17.53 0.26
CA ASP A 41 6.92 18.00 1.48
C ASP A 41 6.19 16.87 2.24
N GLY A 42 6.29 15.64 1.74
CA GLY A 42 5.68 14.43 2.29
C GLY A 42 6.70 13.41 2.79
N LEU A 43 6.23 12.19 3.01
CA LEU A 43 7.05 11.07 3.46
C LEU A 43 6.68 9.81 2.68
N VAL A 44 7.67 9.01 2.31
CA VAL A 44 7.50 7.64 1.84
C VAL A 44 7.91 6.67 2.92
N VAL A 45 6.99 5.84 3.39
CA VAL A 45 7.29 4.65 4.18
C VAL A 45 7.28 3.45 3.25
N ALA A 46 8.35 2.67 3.26
CA ALA A 46 8.54 1.54 2.35
C ALA A 46 8.85 0.28 3.13
N ILE A 47 8.03 -0.74 2.98
CA ILE A 47 8.12 -1.99 3.74
C ILE A 47 8.42 -3.20 2.86
N ASP A 48 9.18 -4.14 3.39
CA ASP A 48 9.42 -5.43 2.77
C ASP A 48 9.68 -6.51 3.83
N ARG A 49 9.29 -7.75 3.56
CA ARG A 49 9.53 -8.91 4.44
C ARG A 49 10.98 -9.36 4.41
N SER A 50 11.70 -9.06 3.34
CA SER A 50 13.09 -9.45 3.09
C SER A 50 14.08 -8.47 3.75
N GLY A 51 14.78 -8.91 4.80
CA GLY A 51 15.84 -8.13 5.42
C GLY A 51 16.92 -7.72 4.42
N LYS A 52 17.33 -8.64 3.52
CA LYS A 52 18.32 -8.34 2.47
C LYS A 52 17.86 -7.21 1.54
N ALA A 53 16.57 -7.18 1.20
CA ALA A 53 16.02 -6.12 0.35
C ALA A 53 16.04 -4.77 1.09
N ILE A 54 15.65 -4.75 2.36
CA ILE A 54 15.70 -3.56 3.20
C ILE A 54 17.13 -3.05 3.38
N ASP A 55 18.09 -3.93 3.65
CA ASP A 55 19.51 -3.53 3.77
C ASP A 55 20.00 -2.84 2.48
N GLN A 56 19.64 -3.35 1.32
CA GLN A 56 19.96 -2.75 0.02
C GLN A 56 19.24 -1.40 -0.20
N ALA A 57 17.97 -1.30 0.22
CA ALA A 57 17.19 -0.08 0.12
C ALA A 57 17.80 1.04 0.98
N VAL A 58 18.13 0.74 2.22
CA VAL A 58 18.80 1.65 3.16
C VAL A 58 20.15 2.10 2.62
N ALA A 59 21.00 1.16 2.17
CA ALA A 59 22.31 1.47 1.62
C ALA A 59 22.26 2.42 0.41
N GLY A 60 21.20 2.32 -0.41
CA GLY A 60 21.00 3.15 -1.60
C GLY A 60 20.25 4.48 -1.36
N SER A 61 19.85 4.81 -0.13
CA SER A 61 18.91 5.89 0.14
C SER A 61 19.36 6.90 1.20
N GLY A 62 20.64 6.90 1.59
CA GLY A 62 21.16 7.67 2.74
C GLY A 62 20.77 9.16 2.70
N GLY A 63 20.87 9.83 1.56
CA GLY A 63 20.49 11.23 1.43
C GLY A 63 19.00 11.51 1.66
N LEU A 64 18.11 10.67 1.09
CA LEU A 64 16.66 10.80 1.28
C LEU A 64 16.24 10.47 2.71
N MET A 65 16.88 9.47 3.33
CA MET A 65 16.64 9.12 4.73
C MET A 65 17.09 10.22 5.68
N ALA A 66 18.29 10.79 5.46
CA ALA A 66 18.81 11.91 6.25
C ALA A 66 17.94 13.17 6.13
N ALA A 67 17.28 13.35 4.97
CA ALA A 67 16.31 14.43 4.74
C ALA A 67 14.91 14.13 5.29
N GLY A 68 14.68 12.97 5.92
CA GLY A 68 13.38 12.56 6.45
C GLY A 68 12.32 12.26 5.38
N ARG A 69 12.73 12.00 4.13
CA ARG A 69 11.81 11.84 2.99
C ARG A 69 11.45 10.39 2.68
N VAL A 70 12.24 9.44 3.19
CA VAL A 70 11.96 8.01 3.06
C VAL A 70 12.39 7.27 4.32
N ARG A 71 11.59 6.31 4.74
CA ARG A 71 11.90 5.33 5.79
C ARG A 71 11.68 3.93 5.26
N PHE A 72 12.56 3.01 5.62
CA PHE A 72 12.43 1.59 5.28
C PHE A 72 12.24 0.74 6.52
N GLU A 73 11.37 -0.27 6.45
CA GLU A 73 11.12 -1.18 7.56
C GLU A 73 10.97 -2.62 7.07
N ARG A 74 11.60 -3.55 7.79
CA ARG A 74 11.41 -4.99 7.57
C ARG A 74 10.19 -5.48 8.31
N VAL A 75 9.05 -5.51 7.63
CA VAL A 75 7.78 -5.97 8.20
C VAL A 75 6.84 -6.45 7.09
N ALA A 76 5.92 -7.35 7.42
CA ALA A 76 4.79 -7.68 6.56
C ALA A 76 3.67 -6.64 6.74
N ILE A 77 2.85 -6.41 5.71
CA ILE A 77 1.76 -5.42 5.80
C ILE A 77 0.74 -5.76 6.89
N GLU A 78 0.50 -7.04 7.14
CA GLU A 78 -0.39 -7.54 8.19
C GLU A 78 0.04 -7.09 9.59
N ASP A 79 1.36 -6.97 9.81
CA ASP A 79 1.98 -6.63 11.09
C ASP A 79 2.44 -5.16 11.16
N PHE A 80 2.37 -4.42 10.06
CA PHE A 80 2.87 -3.05 9.99
C PHE A 80 2.08 -2.11 10.89
N VAL A 81 2.77 -1.31 11.67
CA VAL A 81 2.21 -0.22 12.50
C VAL A 81 2.94 1.07 12.16
N ALA A 82 2.21 2.09 11.72
CA ALA A 82 2.79 3.39 11.45
C ALA A 82 3.32 4.04 12.73
N GLU A 83 4.50 4.65 12.67
CA GLU A 83 5.06 5.42 13.78
C GLU A 83 4.31 6.75 14.00
N PRO A 84 4.41 7.35 15.19
CA PRO A 84 3.83 8.67 15.44
C PRO A 84 4.34 9.70 14.41
N GLY A 85 3.41 10.36 13.71
CA GLY A 85 3.73 11.31 12.64
C GLY A 85 3.82 10.71 11.24
N GLU A 86 3.75 9.37 11.13
CA GLU A 86 3.57 8.68 9.86
C GLU A 86 2.08 8.37 9.65
N GLY A 87 1.57 8.65 8.49
CA GLY A 87 0.17 8.41 8.16
C GLY A 87 -0.83 9.31 8.95
N PRO A 88 -2.12 9.11 8.74
CA PRO A 88 -2.65 8.15 7.75
C PRO A 88 -2.16 8.44 6.33
N PHE A 89 -2.06 7.39 5.50
CA PHE A 89 -1.49 7.50 4.16
C PHE A 89 -2.52 7.98 3.14
N ASP A 90 -2.10 8.86 2.23
CA ASP A 90 -2.91 9.33 1.10
C ASP A 90 -2.86 8.37 -0.08
N LEU A 91 -1.75 7.67 -0.21
CA LEU A 91 -1.47 6.75 -1.31
C LEU A 91 -0.76 5.51 -0.78
N VAL A 92 -1.27 4.35 -1.16
CA VAL A 92 -0.58 3.06 -0.97
C VAL A 92 -0.39 2.42 -2.34
N PHE A 93 0.79 1.87 -2.59
CA PHE A 93 0.99 1.06 -3.78
C PHE A 93 1.81 -0.20 -3.49
N ALA A 94 1.56 -1.24 -4.29
CA ALA A 94 2.23 -2.52 -4.18
C ALA A 94 2.50 -3.09 -5.57
N VAL A 95 3.73 -3.55 -5.82
CA VAL A 95 4.13 -4.16 -7.08
C VAL A 95 4.69 -5.55 -6.82
N ARG A 96 4.08 -6.58 -7.41
CA ARG A 96 4.44 -8.00 -7.23
C ARG A 96 4.32 -8.49 -5.78
N VAL A 97 3.29 -8.07 -5.07
CA VAL A 97 3.02 -8.50 -3.70
C VAL A 97 1.95 -9.59 -3.70
N GLY A 98 2.35 -10.83 -3.40
CA GLY A 98 1.49 -12.01 -3.47
C GLY A 98 0.26 -11.98 -2.56
N ALA A 99 0.30 -11.25 -1.45
CA ALA A 99 -0.85 -11.04 -0.58
C ALA A 99 -1.95 -10.19 -1.24
N LEU A 100 -1.59 -9.31 -2.19
CA LEU A 100 -2.52 -8.38 -2.83
C LEU A 100 -2.90 -8.78 -4.27
N ASP A 101 -2.29 -9.83 -4.82
CA ASP A 101 -2.59 -10.32 -6.18
C ASP A 101 -3.53 -11.54 -6.21
N GLY A 102 -4.08 -11.92 -5.07
CA GLY A 102 -5.05 -13.02 -4.91
C GLY A 102 -4.44 -14.41 -4.77
N ARG A 103 -3.11 -14.57 -4.81
CA ARG A 103 -2.45 -15.87 -4.63
C ARG A 103 -2.55 -16.43 -3.21
N HIS A 104 -2.78 -15.57 -2.22
CA HIS A 104 -2.89 -15.92 -0.81
C HIS A 104 -4.12 -15.22 -0.19
N PRO A 105 -5.34 -15.76 -0.36
CA PRO A 105 -6.59 -15.07 0.02
C PRO A 105 -6.66 -14.63 1.48
N SER A 106 -6.28 -15.49 2.43
CA SER A 106 -6.34 -15.15 3.87
C SER A 106 -5.34 -14.05 4.26
N ALA A 107 -4.11 -14.07 3.71
CA ALA A 107 -3.14 -12.99 3.91
C ALA A 107 -3.61 -11.71 3.21
N GLY A 108 -4.29 -11.84 2.07
CA GLY A 108 -4.90 -10.72 1.37
C GLY A 108 -5.99 -10.03 2.16
N GLU A 109 -6.88 -10.79 2.81
CA GLU A 109 -7.92 -10.24 3.69
C GLU A 109 -7.33 -9.45 4.87
N GLN A 110 -6.31 -10.00 5.51
CA GLN A 110 -5.62 -9.33 6.62
C GLN A 110 -4.91 -8.06 6.15
N ALA A 111 -4.21 -8.12 5.02
CA ALA A 111 -3.55 -6.98 4.41
C ALA A 111 -4.55 -5.86 4.07
N LEU A 112 -5.68 -6.18 3.42
CA LEU A 112 -6.71 -5.19 3.06
C LEU A 112 -7.40 -4.60 4.29
N ALA A 113 -7.66 -5.42 5.33
CA ALA A 113 -8.19 -4.93 6.59
C ALA A 113 -7.24 -3.91 7.23
N ARG A 114 -5.94 -4.23 7.25
CA ARG A 114 -4.91 -3.33 7.77
C ARG A 114 -4.82 -2.03 6.97
N LEU A 115 -4.89 -2.12 5.65
CA LEU A 115 -4.86 -0.95 4.76
C LEU A 115 -6.05 -0.01 4.96
N CYS A 116 -7.23 -0.52 5.28
CA CYS A 116 -8.38 0.32 5.65
C CYS A 116 -8.10 1.20 6.88
N ASP A 117 -7.32 0.70 7.84
CA ASP A 117 -6.98 1.44 9.05
C ASP A 117 -5.83 2.45 8.82
N LEU A 118 -4.96 2.18 7.84
CA LEU A 118 -3.78 2.98 7.54
C LEU A 118 -4.03 4.14 6.56
N LEU A 119 -5.07 4.06 5.74
CA LEU A 119 -5.38 5.07 4.73
C LEU A 119 -6.22 6.23 5.27
N THR A 120 -5.98 7.43 4.75
CA THR A 120 -6.90 8.58 4.94
C THR A 120 -8.30 8.25 4.39
N PRO A 121 -9.36 8.98 4.76
CA PRO A 121 -10.71 8.78 4.20
C PRO A 121 -10.77 8.81 2.67
N THR A 122 -9.89 9.55 2.02
CA THR A 122 -9.76 9.67 0.56
C THR A 122 -8.53 8.95 0.00
N GLY A 123 -7.80 8.23 0.86
CA GLY A 123 -6.59 7.52 0.49
C GLY A 123 -6.88 6.39 -0.51
N ARG A 124 -5.92 6.15 -1.41
CA ARG A 124 -6.08 5.26 -2.56
C ARG A 124 -5.03 4.15 -2.54
N LEU A 125 -5.45 2.94 -2.95
CA LEU A 125 -4.59 1.78 -3.10
C LEU A 125 -4.41 1.45 -4.58
N PHE A 126 -3.16 1.31 -5.02
CA PHE A 126 -2.79 0.86 -6.35
C PHE A 126 -1.97 -0.42 -6.30
N ILE A 127 -2.29 -1.37 -7.17
CA ILE A 127 -1.52 -2.60 -7.32
C ILE A 127 -1.18 -2.84 -8.79
N ASP A 128 -0.19 -3.69 -9.05
CA ASP A 128 0.10 -4.13 -10.41
C ASP A 128 -1.02 -5.04 -10.97
N GLY A 129 -0.99 -5.29 -12.28
CA GLY A 129 -2.03 -6.06 -12.98
C GLY A 129 -3.01 -5.19 -13.76
N GLY A 130 -2.68 -3.90 -13.96
CA GLY A 130 -3.31 -2.98 -14.91
C GLY A 130 -2.32 -2.56 -15.99
N ASP A 131 -2.57 -1.43 -16.64
CA ASP A 131 -1.67 -0.82 -17.63
C ASP A 131 -1.17 0.56 -17.14
N PRO A 132 -0.09 0.65 -16.35
CA PRO A 132 0.63 -0.43 -15.65
C PRO A 132 0.05 -0.83 -14.29
N LEU A 133 -0.86 -0.03 -13.71
CA LEU A 133 -1.47 -0.18 -12.39
C LEU A 133 -2.99 -0.26 -12.49
N ARG A 134 -3.61 -0.88 -11.48
CA ARG A 134 -5.04 -0.77 -11.22
C ARG A 134 -5.29 -0.23 -9.83
N GLU A 135 -6.30 0.60 -9.68
CA GLU A 135 -6.79 1.04 -8.39
C GLU A 135 -7.67 -0.03 -7.75
N VAL A 136 -7.42 -0.31 -6.48
CA VAL A 136 -8.27 -1.16 -5.66
C VAL A 136 -9.16 -0.27 -4.81
N ARG A 137 -10.47 -0.34 -5.03
CA ARG A 137 -11.44 0.36 -4.19
C ARG A 137 -11.62 -0.43 -2.90
N LEU A 138 -11.23 0.18 -1.79
CA LEU A 138 -11.48 -0.34 -0.45
C LEU A 138 -12.85 0.13 0.01
N ASP A 139 -13.81 -0.78 0.13
CA ASP A 139 -15.08 -0.46 0.77
C ASP A 139 -14.90 -0.51 2.29
N ARG A 140 -15.10 0.60 2.97
CA ARG A 140 -14.90 0.79 4.40
C ARG A 140 -16.14 0.45 5.25
N GLY A 141 -17.12 -0.27 4.65
CA GLY A 141 -18.28 -0.83 5.32
C GLY A 141 -17.95 -2.05 6.20
N PRO A 142 -18.95 -2.67 6.87
CA PRO A 142 -18.72 -3.87 7.68
C PRO A 142 -18.09 -4.98 6.82
N ARG A 143 -16.96 -5.45 7.24
CA ARG A 143 -15.91 -6.17 6.49
C ARG A 143 -16.36 -7.54 5.96
N ARG A 144 -16.51 -7.67 4.66
CA ARG A 144 -16.36 -8.94 3.92
C ARG A 144 -15.64 -8.65 2.62
N PHE A 145 -14.52 -9.33 2.39
CA PHE A 145 -13.72 -9.22 1.18
C PHE A 145 -14.00 -10.42 0.27
N ASP A 146 -14.41 -10.17 -0.97
CA ASP A 146 -14.62 -11.23 -1.97
C ASP A 146 -13.49 -11.21 -3.00
N PHE A 147 -12.76 -12.32 -3.10
CA PHE A 147 -11.61 -12.49 -3.99
C PHE A 147 -11.96 -13.20 -5.31
N THR A 148 -13.25 -13.54 -5.53
CA THR A 148 -13.66 -14.48 -6.59
C THR A 148 -13.61 -13.93 -8.01
N ASP A 149 -13.48 -12.62 -8.22
CA ASP A 149 -13.55 -12.03 -9.57
C ASP A 149 -12.41 -11.04 -9.90
N GLY A 150 -11.25 -11.18 -9.25
CA GLY A 150 -10.12 -10.27 -9.49
C GLY A 150 -10.44 -8.79 -9.20
N ARG A 151 -11.62 -8.50 -8.70
CA ARG A 151 -12.09 -7.21 -8.20
C ARG A 151 -12.32 -7.32 -6.72
N TYR A 152 -11.66 -6.51 -5.94
CA TYR A 152 -11.88 -6.44 -4.51
C TYR A 152 -13.20 -5.69 -4.27
N ALA A 153 -14.29 -6.43 -4.06
CA ALA A 153 -15.57 -5.87 -3.68
C ALA A 153 -15.90 -6.27 -2.23
N VAL A 154 -16.30 -5.29 -1.43
CA VAL A 154 -16.78 -5.52 -0.07
C VAL A 154 -18.29 -5.73 -0.11
N GLY A 155 -18.73 -6.92 0.27
CA GLY A 155 -20.16 -7.23 0.38
C GLY A 155 -20.82 -6.55 1.58
N ARG A 156 -21.93 -5.85 1.38
CA ARG A 156 -22.76 -5.33 2.47
C ARG A 156 -23.41 -6.48 3.23
N SER A 157 -23.23 -6.54 4.54
CA SER A 157 -23.97 -7.45 5.40
C SER A 157 -25.43 -7.00 5.45
N ALA A 158 -26.34 -7.78 4.86
CA ALA A 158 -27.77 -7.55 5.00
C ALA A 158 -28.16 -7.81 6.48
N VAL A 159 -28.49 -6.77 7.21
CA VAL A 159 -29.10 -6.87 8.52
C VAL A 159 -30.53 -7.38 8.33
N HIS A 160 -30.74 -8.68 8.52
CA HIS A 160 -32.08 -9.25 8.62
C HIS A 160 -32.69 -8.81 9.97
N GLY A 161 -33.45 -7.73 9.90
CA GLY A 161 -34.34 -7.35 11.00
C GLY A 161 -35.39 -8.43 11.19
N ARG A 162 -35.28 -9.21 12.25
CA ARG A 162 -36.38 -10.06 12.75
C ARG A 162 -37.51 -9.13 13.21
N ARG A 163 -38.57 -9.06 12.44
CA ARG A 163 -39.84 -8.56 12.93
C ARG A 163 -40.48 -9.66 13.78
N SER A 164 -40.48 -9.49 15.08
CA SER A 164 -41.35 -10.25 15.99
C SER A 164 -42.79 -9.84 15.73
N ARG A 165 -43.63 -10.79 15.37
CA ARG A 165 -45.09 -10.66 15.46
C ARG A 165 -45.53 -11.18 16.84
N THR A 166 -46.12 -10.36 17.59
CA THR A 166 -47.16 -10.69 18.59
C THR A 166 -48.49 -10.41 17.98
#